data_84e1175879bde736e92b310192a4f945
#
_entry.id   84e1175879bde736e92b310192a4f945
#
_cell.length_a   1.000
_cell.length_b   1.000
_cell.length_c   1.000
_cell.angle_alpha   90.00
_cell.angle_beta   90.00
_cell.angle_gamma   90.00
#
_symmetry.space_group_name_H-M   'P 1'
#
loop_
_entity.id
_entity.type
_entity.pdbx_description
1 polymer ?
#
loop_
_entity_poly.entity_id
_entity_poly.type
_entity_poly.pdbx_seq_one_letter_code
_entity_poly.pdbx_strand_id
1 'polypeptide(L)'
;MKKISVLLLISLFLISACAKQNPSDLVGQGTPVQQENASTQSGQVKEFKMTAKQFAFEPSTIEVNKGDKVRLVVTSTDVPHGIAIPEYGINQRLEPGQPVTIEFTADKQGTFTAFCSVLCGSGHRDMKGKIIVK
;
A
#
# COMPACT_ATOMS: atom_id res chain seq x y z
N MET A 1 -16.16 -29.12 39.65
CA MET A 1 -15.35 -29.43 40.82
C MET A 1 -13.99 -29.91 40.34
N LYS A 2 -12.99 -29.09 40.36
CA LYS A 2 -11.60 -29.40 40.72
C LYS A 2 -10.81 -28.11 40.65
N LYS A 3 -10.62 -27.54 41.81
CA LYS A 3 -9.65 -26.47 42.09
C LYS A 3 -8.26 -27.12 42.08
N ILE A 4 -7.30 -26.53 41.39
CA ILE A 4 -5.90 -26.75 41.71
C ILE A 4 -5.23 -25.39 41.79
N SER A 5 -4.84 -25.16 42.94
CA SER A 5 -4.16 -24.07 43.61
C SER A 5 -2.65 -24.20 43.39
N VAL A 6 -1.95 -23.05 43.44
CA VAL A 6 -0.58 -22.87 43.97
C VAL A 6 0.56 -23.21 42.97
N LEU A 7 1.46 -22.30 42.64
CA LEU A 7 2.55 -21.83 43.48
C LEU A 7 3.29 -20.63 42.86
N LEU A 8 3.39 -19.64 43.69
CA LEU A 8 4.27 -18.49 43.64
C LEU A 8 5.74 -18.96 43.65
N LEU A 9 6.55 -18.48 42.73
CA LEU A 9 8.00 -18.43 42.92
C LEU A 9 8.53 -17.07 42.45
N ILE A 10 8.71 -16.23 43.45
CA ILE A 10 9.51 -15.01 43.45
C ILE A 10 10.97 -15.44 43.34
N SER A 11 11.65 -15.01 42.29
CA SER A 11 13.11 -15.03 42.25
C SER A 11 13.63 -13.61 42.05
N LEU A 12 14.04 -13.07 43.15
CA LEU A 12 14.77 -11.83 43.34
C LEU A 12 16.20 -12.05 42.89
N PHE A 13 16.67 -11.35 41.88
CA PHE A 13 18.10 -11.22 41.60
C PHE A 13 18.47 -9.74 41.61
N LEU A 14 18.96 -9.34 42.77
CA LEU A 14 19.79 -8.15 42.97
C LEU A 14 21.23 -8.48 42.58
N ILE A 15 21.97 -7.44 42.30
CA ILE A 15 23.44 -7.30 42.33
C ILE A 15 23.91 -6.89 40.88
N SER A 16 24.65 -5.86 40.63
CA SER A 16 25.44 -4.91 41.42
C SER A 16 26.01 -3.88 40.48
N ALA A 17 26.04 -2.68 40.96
CA ALA A 17 26.76 -1.57 40.32
C ALA A 17 28.26 -1.79 40.31
N CYS A 18 28.94 -1.34 39.26
CA CYS A 18 30.29 -0.79 39.39
C CYS A 18 30.50 0.31 38.36
N ALA A 19 30.67 1.51 38.92
CA ALA A 19 31.16 2.70 38.27
C ALA A 19 32.69 2.63 38.15
N LYS A 20 33.26 3.35 37.19
CA LYS A 20 34.42 4.29 37.27
C LYS A 20 35.06 4.38 35.89
N GLN A 21 35.00 5.51 35.37
CA GLN A 21 35.86 6.72 35.30
C GLN A 21 36.71 6.80 34.04
N ASN A 22 36.51 7.95 33.36
CA ASN A 22 37.42 8.65 32.46
C ASN A 22 38.78 8.94 33.15
N PRO A 23 39.83 9.43 32.45
CA PRO A 23 39.74 10.39 31.36
C PRO A 23 40.86 10.31 30.29
N SER A 24 40.73 11.20 29.30
CA SER A 24 41.80 11.97 28.63
C SER A 24 42.31 11.49 27.28
N ASP A 25 41.95 12.36 26.31
CA ASP A 25 42.77 12.90 25.23
C ASP A 25 43.40 11.94 24.20
N LEU A 26 42.92 12.09 22.97
CA LEU A 26 43.76 12.59 21.88
C LEU A 26 42.90 12.89 20.63
N VAL A 27 43.09 14.09 20.15
CA VAL A 27 42.65 14.68 18.89
C VAL A 27 42.91 13.77 17.72
N GLY A 28 41.88 13.46 16.96
CA GLY A 28 41.95 12.83 15.64
C GLY A 28 40.79 13.36 14.82
N GLN A 29 41.04 14.34 13.96
CA GLN A 29 40.11 14.82 12.95
C GLN A 29 39.76 13.68 12.02
N GLY A 30 38.56 13.13 12.17
CA GLY A 30 37.92 12.24 11.22
C GLY A 30 36.68 12.94 10.70
N THR A 31 36.71 13.31 9.43
CA THR A 31 35.59 13.80 8.63
C THR A 31 34.29 13.06 8.97
N PRO A 32 33.15 13.77 9.10
CA PRO A 32 31.87 13.12 9.23
C PRO A 32 31.57 12.41 7.90
N VAL A 33 31.66 11.11 7.92
CA VAL A 33 31.02 10.27 6.91
C VAL A 33 29.54 10.53 7.03
N GLN A 34 29.01 11.31 6.10
CA GLN A 34 27.56 11.40 5.90
C GLN A 34 27.08 9.98 5.60
N GLN A 35 26.50 9.33 6.61
CA GLN A 35 25.59 8.23 6.37
C GLN A 35 24.45 8.79 5.52
N GLU A 36 24.55 8.58 4.22
CA GLU A 36 23.38 8.61 3.37
C GLU A 36 22.42 7.59 3.96
N ASN A 37 21.45 8.11 4.71
CA ASN A 37 20.23 7.39 4.98
C ASN A 37 19.60 7.09 3.62
N ALA A 38 19.92 5.95 3.04
CA ALA A 38 19.07 5.31 2.07
C ALA A 38 17.74 5.05 2.79
N SER A 39 16.88 6.07 2.79
CA SER A 39 15.49 5.96 3.13
C SER A 39 14.91 4.97 2.14
N THR A 40 14.86 3.70 2.54
CA THR A 40 13.99 2.72 1.93
C THR A 40 12.59 3.21 2.20
N GLN A 41 12.07 4.10 1.35
CA GLN A 41 10.65 4.44 1.35
C GLN A 41 9.91 3.14 1.02
N SER A 42 9.55 2.41 2.05
CA SER A 42 8.49 1.42 1.99
C SER A 42 7.29 2.13 1.37
N GLY A 43 6.92 1.73 0.14
CA GLY A 43 5.88 2.41 -0.63
C GLY A 43 4.64 2.63 0.23
N GLN A 44 4.20 3.88 0.27
CA GLN A 44 3.00 4.26 1.02
C GLN A 44 1.78 3.55 0.44
N VAL A 45 0.92 3.01 1.31
CA VAL A 45 -0.38 2.48 0.87
C VAL A 45 -1.29 3.65 0.53
N LYS A 46 -1.71 3.75 -0.73
CA LYS A 46 -2.65 4.76 -1.22
C LYS A 46 -3.98 4.12 -1.57
N GLU A 47 -5.02 4.53 -0.88
CA GLU A 47 -6.38 4.06 -1.14
C GLU A 47 -7.16 5.04 -2.01
N PHE A 48 -7.85 4.50 -3.02
CA PHE A 48 -8.73 5.24 -3.91
C PHE A 48 -10.09 4.55 -3.95
N LYS A 49 -11.14 5.35 -3.94
CA LYS A 49 -12.50 4.89 -4.22
C LYS A 49 -12.86 5.30 -5.65
N MET A 50 -13.37 4.36 -6.42
CA MET A 50 -13.73 4.57 -7.81
C MET A 50 -15.14 4.05 -8.06
N THR A 51 -15.91 4.80 -8.83
CA THR A 51 -17.23 4.40 -9.30
C THR A 51 -17.14 4.02 -10.78
N ALA A 52 -17.77 2.91 -11.15
CA ALA A 52 -17.99 2.51 -12.53
C ALA A 52 -19.46 2.74 -12.87
N LYS A 53 -19.73 3.51 -13.93
CA LYS A 53 -21.09 3.75 -14.47
C LYS A 53 -21.00 3.87 -15.99
N GLN A 54 -22.10 3.76 -16.69
CA GLN A 54 -22.19 3.91 -18.15
C GLN A 54 -21.91 5.36 -18.58
N PHE A 55 -20.78 5.70 -19.23
CA PHE A 55 -19.67 4.86 -19.65
C PHE A 55 -18.37 5.48 -19.14
N ALA A 56 -18.20 5.54 -17.84
CA ALA A 56 -17.08 6.23 -17.20
C ALA A 56 -16.61 5.53 -15.92
N PHE A 57 -15.34 5.70 -15.61
CA PHE A 57 -14.80 5.54 -14.27
C PHE A 57 -14.66 6.91 -13.61
N GLU A 58 -15.02 7.01 -12.34
CA GLU A 58 -14.91 8.26 -11.56
C GLU A 58 -14.19 7.99 -10.22
N PRO A 59 -13.02 8.60 -9.99
CA PRO A 59 -12.26 9.47 -10.90
C PRO A 59 -11.72 8.70 -12.12
N SER A 60 -11.62 9.40 -13.27
CA SER A 60 -11.09 8.82 -14.50
C SER A 60 -9.56 8.72 -14.50
N THR A 61 -8.88 9.38 -13.55
CA THR A 61 -7.41 9.39 -13.43
C THR A 61 -7.01 9.23 -11.97
N ILE A 62 -6.06 8.34 -11.73
CA ILE A 62 -5.40 8.13 -10.45
C ILE A 62 -3.92 8.41 -10.62
N GLU A 63 -3.33 9.19 -9.70
CA GLU A 63 -1.90 9.48 -9.68
C GLU A 63 -1.24 8.92 -8.43
N VAL A 64 -0.13 8.21 -8.62
CA VAL A 64 0.66 7.58 -7.57
C VAL A 64 2.16 7.72 -7.88
N ASN A 65 3.01 7.41 -6.90
CA ASN A 65 4.45 7.34 -7.12
C ASN A 65 4.89 5.90 -7.36
N LYS A 66 6.00 5.74 -8.07
CA LYS A 66 6.63 4.42 -8.21
C LYS A 66 6.97 3.84 -6.83
N GLY A 67 6.58 2.59 -6.62
CA GLY A 67 6.75 1.88 -5.36
C GLY A 67 5.55 1.97 -4.41
N ASP A 68 4.57 2.83 -4.68
CA ASP A 68 3.35 2.89 -3.86
C ASP A 68 2.56 1.60 -3.96
N LYS A 69 2.01 1.16 -2.84
CA LYS A 69 0.99 0.11 -2.80
C LYS A 69 -0.37 0.76 -3.00
N VAL A 70 -1.04 0.39 -4.06
CA VAL A 70 -2.36 0.94 -4.42
C VAL A 70 -3.45 -0.02 -3.96
N ARG A 71 -4.41 0.51 -3.22
CA ARG A 71 -5.67 -0.14 -2.91
C ARG A 71 -6.79 0.62 -3.62
N LEU A 72 -7.40 0.00 -4.60
CA LEU A 72 -8.48 0.56 -5.39
C LEU A 72 -9.79 -0.14 -5.05
N VAL A 73 -10.73 0.58 -4.45
CA VAL A 73 -12.08 0.08 -4.16
C VAL A 73 -13.02 0.58 -5.24
N VAL A 74 -13.48 -0.34 -6.10
CA VAL A 74 -14.33 -0.01 -7.25
C VAL A 74 -15.73 -0.52 -7.03
N THR A 75 -16.74 0.32 -7.28
CA THR A 75 -18.14 -0.04 -7.18
C THR A 75 -18.87 0.33 -8.47
N SER A 76 -19.57 -0.64 -9.07
CA SER A 76 -20.53 -0.36 -10.13
C SER A 76 -21.82 0.21 -9.54
N THR A 77 -22.39 1.23 -10.16
CA THR A 77 -23.64 1.89 -9.67
C THR A 77 -24.87 1.64 -10.54
N ASP A 78 -24.71 0.99 -11.70
CA ASP A 78 -25.79 0.80 -12.66
C ASP A 78 -25.90 -0.63 -13.20
N VAL A 79 -25.00 -1.04 -14.08
CA VAL A 79 -24.98 -2.36 -14.73
C VAL A 79 -23.68 -3.09 -14.41
N PRO A 80 -23.56 -4.41 -14.69
CA PRO A 80 -22.27 -5.08 -14.59
C PRO A 80 -21.23 -4.42 -15.48
N HIS A 81 -20.05 -4.15 -14.92
CA HIS A 81 -18.85 -3.65 -15.60
C HIS A 81 -17.69 -4.61 -15.40
N GLY A 82 -16.56 -4.26 -15.93
CA GLY A 82 -15.27 -4.83 -15.58
C GLY A 82 -14.25 -3.72 -15.47
N ILE A 83 -13.15 -3.98 -14.79
CA ILE A 83 -11.98 -3.12 -14.83
C ILE A 83 -10.75 -3.97 -15.14
N ALA A 84 -10.07 -3.65 -16.23
CA ALA A 84 -8.81 -4.27 -16.60
C ALA A 84 -7.70 -3.24 -16.66
N ILE A 85 -6.54 -3.59 -16.08
CA ILE A 85 -5.28 -2.85 -16.17
C ILE A 85 -4.20 -3.89 -16.49
N PRO A 86 -3.97 -4.18 -17.80
CA PRO A 86 -3.15 -5.32 -18.23
C PRO A 86 -1.72 -5.27 -17.70
N GLU A 87 -1.13 -4.08 -17.58
CA GLU A 87 0.24 -3.87 -17.11
C GLU A 87 0.48 -4.38 -15.69
N TYR A 88 -0.59 -4.47 -14.90
CA TYR A 88 -0.60 -5.01 -13.54
C TYR A 88 -1.33 -6.35 -13.44
N GLY A 89 -1.69 -6.98 -14.57
CA GLY A 89 -2.39 -8.26 -14.60
C GLY A 89 -3.80 -8.24 -13.99
N ILE A 90 -4.41 -7.05 -13.92
CA ILE A 90 -5.73 -6.86 -13.30
C ILE A 90 -6.83 -7.04 -14.34
N ASN A 91 -7.82 -7.87 -14.01
CA ASN A 91 -9.07 -8.01 -14.74
C ASN A 91 -10.15 -8.50 -13.77
N GLN A 92 -10.99 -7.58 -13.29
CA GLN A 92 -12.01 -7.83 -12.28
C GLN A 92 -13.40 -7.49 -12.80
N ARG A 93 -14.36 -8.38 -12.58
CA ARG A 93 -15.77 -8.12 -12.83
C ARG A 93 -16.36 -7.32 -11.66
N LEU A 94 -17.22 -6.38 -11.98
CA LEU A 94 -17.88 -5.45 -11.04
C LEU A 94 -19.39 -5.66 -11.15
N GLU A 95 -20.01 -6.16 -10.08
CA GLU A 95 -21.45 -6.28 -10.01
C GLU A 95 -22.04 -4.99 -9.37
N PRO A 96 -23.25 -4.57 -9.78
CA PRO A 96 -23.88 -3.39 -9.24
C PRO A 96 -24.03 -3.43 -7.71
N GLY A 97 -23.62 -2.33 -7.06
CA GLY A 97 -23.72 -2.18 -5.61
C GLY A 97 -22.72 -3.00 -4.78
N GLN A 98 -21.86 -3.81 -5.43
CA GLN A 98 -20.86 -4.63 -4.73
C GLN A 98 -19.47 -4.03 -4.90
N PRO A 99 -18.83 -3.50 -3.84
CA PRO A 99 -17.49 -2.99 -3.92
C PRO A 99 -16.47 -4.15 -4.09
N VAL A 100 -15.54 -3.98 -5.02
CA VAL A 100 -14.41 -4.89 -5.24
C VAL A 100 -13.13 -4.15 -4.87
N THR A 101 -12.31 -4.78 -4.02
CA THR A 101 -11.00 -4.26 -3.65
C THR A 101 -9.91 -4.90 -4.52
N ILE A 102 -9.12 -4.06 -5.17
CA ILE A 102 -8.01 -4.43 -6.04
C ILE A 102 -6.74 -3.85 -5.44
N GLU A 103 -5.72 -4.69 -5.24
CA GLU A 103 -4.44 -4.26 -4.70
C GLU A 103 -3.32 -4.57 -5.70
N PHE A 104 -2.42 -3.59 -5.90
CA PHE A 104 -1.24 -3.77 -6.72
C PHE A 104 -0.13 -2.83 -6.26
N THR A 105 1.10 -3.12 -6.69
CA THR A 105 2.24 -2.22 -6.49
C THR A 105 2.51 -1.46 -7.79
N ALA A 106 2.60 -0.15 -7.72
CA ALA A 106 2.91 0.72 -8.86
C ALA A 106 4.43 0.65 -9.17
N ASP A 107 4.91 -0.50 -9.63
CA ASP A 107 6.33 -0.81 -9.83
C ASP A 107 6.92 -0.25 -11.14
N LYS A 108 6.07 0.19 -12.07
CA LYS A 108 6.44 0.72 -13.37
C LYS A 108 6.02 2.17 -13.51
N GLN A 109 6.97 3.04 -13.87
CA GLN A 109 6.71 4.46 -14.17
C GLN A 109 6.03 4.61 -15.53
N GLY A 110 5.04 5.48 -15.64
CA GLY A 110 4.32 5.71 -16.91
C GLY A 110 2.84 6.02 -16.73
N THR A 111 2.13 6.04 -17.85
CA THR A 111 0.67 6.19 -17.89
C THR A 111 0.06 4.90 -18.44
N PHE A 112 -0.78 4.27 -17.65
CA PHE A 112 -1.40 2.99 -17.96
C PHE A 112 -2.90 3.16 -18.12
N THR A 113 -3.49 2.44 -19.07
CA THR A 113 -4.93 2.52 -19.32
C THR A 113 -5.67 1.50 -18.49
N ALA A 114 -6.66 1.97 -17.73
CA ALA A 114 -7.73 1.14 -17.20
C ALA A 114 -8.90 1.16 -18.18
N PHE A 115 -9.54 0.02 -18.48
CA PHE A 115 -10.69 -0.02 -19.38
C PHE A 115 -11.75 -1.00 -18.88
N CYS A 116 -13.00 -0.78 -19.34
CA CYS A 116 -14.08 -1.72 -19.04
C CYS A 116 -13.90 -3.00 -19.85
N SER A 117 -13.82 -4.15 -19.17
CA SER A 117 -13.62 -5.47 -19.79
C SER A 117 -14.89 -6.29 -19.92
N VAL A 118 -16.02 -5.79 -19.44
CA VAL A 118 -17.34 -6.44 -19.54
C VAL A 118 -18.25 -5.56 -20.39
N LEU A 119 -18.88 -6.15 -21.42
CA LEU A 119 -19.79 -5.40 -22.29
C LEU A 119 -20.94 -4.82 -21.47
N CYS A 120 -20.94 -3.49 -21.34
CA CYS A 120 -21.86 -2.74 -20.48
C CYS A 120 -22.84 -1.83 -21.28
N GLY A 121 -22.79 -1.86 -22.60
CA GLY A 121 -23.65 -1.07 -23.49
C GLY A 121 -22.90 -0.44 -24.66
N SER A 122 -23.55 0.50 -25.35
CA SER A 122 -23.05 1.05 -26.63
C SER A 122 -21.75 1.85 -26.51
N GLY A 123 -21.51 2.52 -25.38
CA GLY A 123 -20.28 3.27 -25.09
C GLY A 123 -19.17 2.47 -24.41
N HIS A 124 -19.31 1.14 -24.33
CA HIS A 124 -18.34 0.27 -23.66
C HIS A 124 -16.90 0.47 -24.12
N ARG A 125 -16.67 0.66 -25.43
CA ARG A 125 -15.31 0.82 -26.01
C ARG A 125 -14.61 2.10 -25.56
N ASP A 126 -15.37 3.11 -25.17
CA ASP A 126 -14.87 4.42 -24.76
C ASP A 126 -14.72 4.55 -23.25
N MET A 127 -15.22 3.57 -22.49
CA MET A 127 -15.14 3.54 -21.04
C MET A 127 -13.70 3.21 -20.58
N LYS A 128 -12.92 4.26 -20.33
CA LYS A 128 -11.50 4.18 -19.97
C LYS A 128 -11.14 5.12 -18.83
N GLY A 129 -10.09 4.75 -18.11
CA GLY A 129 -9.42 5.56 -17.10
C GLY A 129 -7.91 5.49 -17.26
N LYS A 130 -7.18 6.22 -16.41
CA LYS A 130 -5.72 6.29 -16.42
C LYS A 130 -5.16 6.08 -15.03
N ILE A 131 -4.08 5.32 -14.95
CA ILE A 131 -3.20 5.24 -13.78
C ILE A 131 -1.88 5.90 -14.17
N ILE A 132 -1.54 7.01 -13.52
CA ILE A 132 -0.29 7.75 -13.76
C ILE A 132 0.66 7.43 -12.61
N VAL A 133 1.80 6.84 -12.94
CA VAL A 133 2.87 6.51 -11.99
C VAL A 133 4.06 7.43 -12.25
N LYS A 134 4.37 8.28 -11.29
CA LYS A 134 5.47 9.27 -11.31
C LYS A 134 6.75 8.70 -10.74
#